data_92b56347684326da1f623bf3993de019
#
_entry.id   92b56347684326da1f623bf3993de019
#
_cell.length_a   1.000
_cell.length_b   1.000
_cell.length_c   1.000
_cell.angle_alpha   90.00
_cell.angle_beta   90.00
_cell.angle_gamma   90.00
#
_symmetry.space_group_name_H-M   'P 1'
#
loop_
_entity.id
_entity.type
_entity.pdbx_description
1 polymer ?
#
loop_
_entity_poly.entity_id
_entity_poly.type
_entity_poly.pdbx_seq_one_letter_code
_entity_poly.pdbx_strand_id
1 'polypeptide(L)'
;MKTEYQIAAIKQFAGEKKVSMKRRSDHVDYQGRRMYMITMEVEDRCPLLGQVVGTPFAPADSPDYPHMLLSQLGEAVQAEWLGIPNYYPQIEVMTLQLMPDHLHGILFVHEALPVHLGQVLVGFKKGCERKWRAMNGIAAVQPQPTINTSQTPQEPQFSLHVPRQAEALPQLSQHSRLFALGYNDLVLKNYDEFIKWKRYLIENPYRLALKRARPEYLRVKESVDICGRTCTAVGNMTLLSAPKKLRVRISRSIDPALLDQEKARLLSAARNGAVLVSAAISPGEKQVMRAAFNEGLPLIILLENGLHPLQKPSGERFLACAQGRLLLLSPFPQHNERILITRAVCETLNGLAWDISGGR
;
A
#
# COMPACT_ATOMS: atom_id res chain seq x y z
N MET A 1 -1.93 -8.39 17.79
CA MET A 1 -3.36 -8.71 17.51
C MET A 1 -4.11 -7.41 17.25
N LYS A 2 -5.02 -7.38 16.27
CA LYS A 2 -5.90 -6.23 16.07
C LYS A 2 -6.97 -6.28 17.15
N THR A 3 -7.32 -5.13 17.75
CA THR A 3 -8.39 -5.05 18.73
C THR A 3 -9.76 -5.34 18.07
N GLU A 4 -10.74 -5.81 18.83
CA GLU A 4 -12.11 -6.03 18.33
C GLU A 4 -12.70 -4.80 17.66
N TYR A 5 -12.41 -3.60 18.20
CA TYR A 5 -12.78 -2.32 17.60
C TYR A 5 -12.16 -2.13 16.21
N GLN A 6 -10.88 -2.46 16.03
CA GLN A 6 -10.19 -2.39 14.74
C GLN A 6 -10.77 -3.39 13.72
N ILE A 7 -11.17 -4.57 14.19
CA ILE A 7 -11.82 -5.59 13.34
C ILE A 7 -13.22 -5.14 12.94
N ALA A 8 -14.00 -4.56 13.85
CA ALA A 8 -15.33 -4.02 13.57
C ALA A 8 -15.25 -2.83 12.58
N ALA A 9 -14.30 -1.90 12.77
CA ALA A 9 -14.06 -0.79 11.86
C ALA A 9 -13.63 -1.25 10.46
N ILE A 10 -12.80 -2.31 10.35
CA ILE A 10 -12.43 -2.91 9.06
C ILE A 10 -13.66 -3.50 8.36
N LYS A 11 -14.55 -4.17 9.11
CA LYS A 11 -15.80 -4.74 8.57
C LYS A 11 -16.77 -3.65 8.09
N GLN A 12 -16.91 -2.56 8.84
CA GLN A 12 -17.74 -1.41 8.46
C GLN A 12 -17.22 -0.70 7.20
N PHE A 13 -15.90 -0.52 7.11
CA PHE A 13 -15.26 0.15 5.98
C PHE A 13 -15.22 -0.72 4.72
N ALA A 14 -15.10 -2.03 4.87
CA ALA A 14 -15.07 -2.95 3.73
C ALA A 14 -16.39 -3.01 2.94
N GLY A 15 -17.50 -2.55 3.52
CA GLY A 15 -18.84 -2.70 2.96
C GLY A 15 -19.23 -4.18 2.74
N GLU A 16 -20.37 -4.44 2.14
CA GLU A 16 -20.70 -5.78 1.67
C GLU A 16 -19.71 -6.20 0.57
N LYS A 17 -19.07 -7.35 0.77
CA LYS A 17 -18.17 -7.91 -0.26
C LYS A 17 -19.00 -8.14 -1.54
N LYS A 18 -18.78 -7.32 -2.55
CA LYS A 18 -19.38 -7.53 -3.87
C LYS A 18 -19.11 -8.97 -4.31
N VAL A 19 -20.06 -9.59 -4.98
CA VAL A 19 -19.91 -10.96 -5.49
C VAL A 19 -18.66 -11.11 -6.35
N SER A 20 -18.27 -10.06 -7.09
CA SER A 20 -17.02 -9.96 -7.86
C SER A 20 -15.73 -10.03 -7.03
N MET A 21 -15.78 -9.75 -5.72
CA MET A 21 -14.61 -9.91 -4.83
C MET A 21 -14.43 -11.36 -4.36
N LYS A 22 -15.41 -12.22 -4.56
CA LYS A 22 -15.36 -13.64 -4.19
C LYS A 22 -14.90 -14.55 -5.34
N ARG A 23 -14.98 -14.06 -6.58
CA ARG A 23 -14.64 -14.79 -7.80
C ARG A 23 -13.98 -13.88 -8.82
N ARG A 24 -13.16 -14.46 -9.69
CA ARG A 24 -12.64 -13.76 -10.88
C ARG A 24 -13.80 -13.30 -11.75
N SER A 25 -13.56 -12.23 -12.51
CA SER A 25 -14.55 -11.71 -13.44
C SER A 25 -14.84 -12.77 -14.50
N ASP A 26 -16.10 -13.18 -14.62
CA ASP A 26 -16.57 -14.10 -15.67
C ASP A 26 -16.45 -13.49 -17.08
N HIS A 27 -16.15 -12.18 -17.18
CA HIS A 27 -15.97 -11.45 -18.44
C HIS A 27 -14.51 -11.36 -18.91
N VAL A 28 -13.57 -11.95 -18.18
CA VAL A 28 -12.14 -11.94 -18.52
C VAL A 28 -11.75 -13.30 -19.08
N ASP A 29 -11.29 -13.31 -20.32
CA ASP A 29 -10.64 -14.48 -20.91
C ASP A 29 -9.23 -14.63 -20.29
N TYR A 30 -9.06 -15.61 -19.40
CA TYR A 30 -7.82 -15.94 -18.73
C TYR A 30 -6.89 -16.86 -19.54
N GLN A 31 -7.25 -17.19 -20.76
CA GLN A 31 -6.41 -17.95 -21.70
C GLN A 31 -5.83 -17.03 -22.79
N GLY A 32 -6.54 -15.94 -23.11
CA GLY A 32 -6.17 -15.01 -24.18
C GLY A 32 -5.01 -14.09 -23.83
N ARG A 33 -4.48 -13.43 -24.87
CA ARG A 33 -3.38 -12.46 -24.78
C ARG A 33 -3.71 -11.30 -23.84
N ARG A 34 -3.05 -11.24 -22.68
CA ARG A 34 -3.26 -10.20 -21.67
C ARG A 34 -2.07 -10.11 -20.72
N MET A 35 -1.98 -8.99 -20.02
CA MET A 35 -1.02 -8.78 -18.94
C MET A 35 -1.74 -8.81 -17.58
N TYR A 36 -1.21 -9.59 -16.64
CA TYR A 36 -1.79 -9.79 -15.33
C TYR A 36 -0.80 -9.43 -14.23
N MET A 37 -1.20 -8.57 -13.29
CA MET A 37 -0.51 -8.43 -12.03
C MET A 37 -1.12 -9.40 -11.02
N ILE A 38 -0.32 -10.30 -10.51
CA ILE A 38 -0.69 -11.35 -9.56
C ILE A 38 -0.15 -11.01 -8.18
N THR A 39 -0.98 -11.19 -7.15
CA THR A 39 -0.57 -11.10 -5.75
C THR A 39 -0.91 -12.40 -5.04
N MET A 40 0.08 -12.99 -4.37
CA MET A 40 -0.09 -14.18 -3.53
C MET A 40 0.45 -13.92 -2.14
N GLU A 41 -0.30 -14.30 -1.12
CA GLU A 41 0.08 -14.17 0.28
C GLU A 41 0.57 -15.50 0.82
N VAL A 42 1.62 -15.45 1.64
CA VAL A 42 2.00 -16.61 2.48
C VAL A 42 0.88 -16.83 3.49
N GLU A 43 0.64 -18.09 3.86
CA GLU A 43 -0.39 -18.46 4.86
C GLU A 43 -0.15 -17.65 6.14
N ASP A 44 -1.22 -17.10 6.71
CA ASP A 44 -1.23 -16.24 7.89
C ASP A 44 -0.27 -15.04 7.84
N ARG A 45 0.18 -14.65 6.65
CA ARG A 45 1.13 -13.57 6.47
C ARG A 45 2.46 -13.80 7.19
N CYS A 46 2.88 -15.04 7.34
CA CYS A 46 4.17 -15.39 7.92
C CYS A 46 5.31 -14.89 7.03
N PRO A 47 6.34 -14.20 7.59
CA PRO A 47 7.43 -13.60 6.81
C PRO A 47 8.50 -14.65 6.43
N LEU A 48 8.13 -15.65 5.61
CA LEU A 48 8.98 -16.80 5.26
C LEU A 48 9.90 -16.55 4.06
N LEU A 49 9.60 -15.56 3.21
CA LEU A 49 10.30 -15.36 1.94
C LEU A 49 11.57 -14.52 2.07
N GLY A 50 11.86 -13.97 3.25
CA GLY A 50 13.02 -13.14 3.52
C GLY A 50 12.69 -11.91 4.35
N GLN A 51 13.57 -10.92 4.30
CA GLN A 51 13.42 -9.67 5.06
C GLN A 51 13.80 -8.45 4.22
N VAL A 52 13.19 -7.31 4.53
CA VAL A 52 13.65 -6.03 3.99
C VAL A 52 14.80 -5.52 4.83
N VAL A 53 15.93 -5.31 4.19
CA VAL A 53 17.16 -4.74 4.75
C VAL A 53 17.44 -3.37 4.13
N GLY A 54 18.37 -2.63 4.70
CA GLY A 54 18.77 -1.30 4.25
C GLY A 54 18.16 -0.18 5.09
N THR A 55 18.62 1.03 4.81
CA THR A 55 18.26 2.25 5.55
C THR A 55 17.19 3.03 4.78
N PRO A 56 16.02 3.36 5.39
CA PRO A 56 14.89 4.01 4.69
C PRO A 56 15.21 5.33 4.00
N PHE A 57 16.29 6.00 4.39
CA PHE A 57 16.68 7.31 3.87
C PHE A 57 17.99 7.26 3.09
N ALA A 58 18.50 6.07 2.77
CA ALA A 58 19.66 5.92 1.92
C ALA A 58 19.35 6.40 0.48
N PRO A 59 20.34 6.97 -0.23
CA PRO A 59 20.21 7.29 -1.65
C PRO A 59 19.83 6.05 -2.47
N ALA A 60 19.09 6.25 -3.57
CA ALA A 60 18.59 5.15 -4.40
C ALA A 60 19.68 4.31 -5.07
N ASP A 61 20.86 4.88 -5.26
CA ASP A 61 22.07 4.26 -5.82
C ASP A 61 22.99 3.64 -4.76
N SER A 62 22.65 3.79 -3.48
CA SER A 62 23.41 3.20 -2.37
C SER A 62 23.12 1.71 -2.22
N PRO A 63 24.13 0.87 -1.86
CA PRO A 63 23.90 -0.51 -1.46
C PRO A 63 23.00 -0.64 -0.21
N ASP A 64 22.95 0.42 0.60
CA ASP A 64 22.07 0.49 1.77
C ASP A 64 20.62 0.90 1.43
N TYR A 65 20.30 1.10 0.14
CA TYR A 65 18.91 1.37 -0.25
C TYR A 65 18.00 0.17 0.09
N PRO A 66 16.81 0.39 0.65
CA PRO A 66 15.94 -0.70 1.07
C PRO A 66 15.64 -1.71 -0.03
N HIS A 67 15.99 -2.96 0.21
CA HIS A 67 15.79 -4.07 -0.72
C HIS A 67 15.42 -5.36 0.04
N MET A 68 15.01 -6.38 -0.71
CA MET A 68 14.74 -7.71 -0.15
C MET A 68 16.02 -8.52 -0.09
N LEU A 69 16.36 -9.01 1.11
CA LEU A 69 17.27 -10.13 1.32
C LEU A 69 16.42 -11.40 1.40
N LEU A 70 16.51 -12.24 0.38
CA LEU A 70 15.70 -13.45 0.29
C LEU A 70 16.18 -14.52 1.29
N SER A 71 15.24 -15.30 1.81
CA SER A 71 15.53 -16.56 2.47
C SER A 71 15.78 -17.64 1.42
N GLN A 72 16.32 -18.80 1.83
CA GLN A 72 16.44 -19.96 0.95
C GLN A 72 15.10 -20.35 0.31
N LEU A 73 13.99 -20.22 1.05
CA LEU A 73 12.65 -20.41 0.51
C LEU A 73 12.28 -19.31 -0.49
N GLY A 74 12.61 -18.06 -0.19
CA GLY A 74 12.38 -16.92 -1.10
C GLY A 74 13.09 -17.11 -2.44
N GLU A 75 14.34 -17.56 -2.42
CA GLU A 75 15.12 -17.91 -3.64
C GLU A 75 14.45 -19.05 -4.42
N ALA A 76 13.97 -20.08 -3.72
CA ALA A 76 13.27 -21.20 -4.34
C ALA A 76 11.93 -20.74 -4.98
N VAL A 77 11.19 -19.85 -4.33
CA VAL A 77 9.95 -19.27 -4.87
C VAL A 77 10.25 -18.38 -6.08
N GLN A 78 11.33 -17.60 -6.04
CA GLN A 78 11.79 -16.80 -7.17
C GLN A 78 12.13 -17.68 -8.38
N ALA A 79 12.88 -18.75 -8.17
CA ALA A 79 13.24 -19.70 -9.22
C ALA A 79 12.02 -20.38 -9.85
N GLU A 80 11.03 -20.79 -9.03
CA GLU A 80 9.77 -21.36 -9.54
C GLU A 80 8.97 -20.35 -10.38
N TRP A 81 8.92 -19.08 -9.98
CA TRP A 81 8.22 -18.06 -10.75
C TRP A 81 8.91 -17.78 -12.09
N LEU A 82 10.22 -17.61 -12.06
CA LEU A 82 11.02 -17.39 -13.28
C LEU A 82 11.00 -18.62 -14.20
N GLY A 83 10.74 -19.81 -13.65
CA GLY A 83 10.61 -21.07 -14.39
C GLY A 83 9.27 -21.28 -15.08
N ILE A 84 8.25 -20.43 -14.86
CA ILE A 84 6.92 -20.57 -15.49
C ILE A 84 7.02 -20.70 -17.02
N PRO A 85 7.82 -19.90 -17.74
CA PRO A 85 7.95 -19.99 -19.21
C PRO A 85 8.48 -21.35 -19.70
N ASN A 86 9.21 -22.10 -18.89
CA ASN A 86 9.71 -23.42 -19.27
C ASN A 86 8.57 -24.44 -19.46
N TYR A 87 7.45 -24.23 -18.77
CA TYR A 87 6.26 -25.08 -18.88
C TYR A 87 5.19 -24.47 -19.77
N TYR A 88 5.15 -23.15 -19.85
CA TYR A 88 4.19 -22.37 -20.62
C TYR A 88 4.94 -21.29 -21.43
N PRO A 89 5.52 -21.65 -22.58
CA PRO A 89 6.27 -20.71 -23.44
C PRO A 89 5.45 -19.49 -23.87
N GLN A 90 4.11 -19.57 -23.80
CA GLN A 90 3.19 -18.48 -24.10
C GLN A 90 3.18 -17.37 -23.04
N ILE A 91 3.89 -17.57 -21.92
CA ILE A 91 3.98 -16.61 -20.81
C ILE A 91 5.37 -16.00 -20.75
N GLU A 92 5.43 -14.67 -20.68
CA GLU A 92 6.63 -13.93 -20.35
C GLU A 92 6.53 -13.39 -18.91
N VAL A 93 7.58 -13.56 -18.12
CA VAL A 93 7.70 -12.98 -16.79
C VAL A 93 8.22 -11.54 -16.90
N MET A 94 7.32 -10.56 -16.77
CA MET A 94 7.66 -9.14 -16.90
C MET A 94 8.35 -8.58 -15.66
N THR A 95 7.96 -9.01 -14.47
CA THR A 95 8.58 -8.63 -13.20
C THR A 95 8.13 -9.55 -12.08
N LEU A 96 8.93 -9.61 -11.02
CA LEU A 96 8.62 -10.25 -9.75
C LEU A 96 9.16 -9.38 -8.62
N GLN A 97 8.37 -9.16 -7.60
CA GLN A 97 8.78 -8.57 -6.33
C GLN A 97 8.33 -9.48 -5.20
N LEU A 98 9.28 -10.10 -4.55
CA LEU A 98 9.05 -10.81 -3.30
C LEU A 98 9.07 -9.82 -2.15
N MET A 99 8.16 -10.03 -1.20
CA MET A 99 8.09 -9.35 0.09
C MET A 99 8.16 -10.40 1.19
N PRO A 100 8.42 -10.04 2.45
CA PRO A 100 8.59 -11.07 3.49
C PRO A 100 7.46 -12.09 3.57
N ASP A 101 6.22 -11.67 3.37
CA ASP A 101 4.99 -12.43 3.62
C ASP A 101 4.06 -12.56 2.40
N HIS A 102 4.51 -12.13 1.23
CA HIS A 102 3.75 -12.20 -0.02
C HIS A 102 4.64 -11.95 -1.24
N LEU A 103 4.09 -12.19 -2.42
CA LEU A 103 4.71 -11.82 -3.68
C LEU A 103 3.75 -11.02 -4.56
N HIS A 104 4.34 -10.19 -5.39
CA HIS A 104 3.70 -9.57 -6.55
C HIS A 104 4.49 -9.93 -7.80
N GLY A 105 3.81 -10.38 -8.85
CA GLY A 105 4.44 -10.62 -10.13
C GLY A 105 3.57 -10.13 -11.28
N ILE A 106 4.19 -9.73 -12.39
CA ILE A 106 3.48 -9.39 -13.62
C ILE A 106 3.86 -10.43 -14.66
N LEU A 107 2.83 -11.10 -15.19
CA LEU A 107 2.91 -12.07 -16.27
C LEU A 107 2.26 -11.50 -17.53
N PHE A 108 2.91 -11.66 -18.68
CA PHE A 108 2.33 -11.34 -19.98
C PHE A 108 2.07 -12.65 -20.73
N VAL A 109 0.79 -12.93 -20.94
CA VAL A 109 0.34 -13.99 -21.85
C VAL A 109 0.37 -13.39 -23.25
N HIS A 110 1.38 -13.73 -24.06
CA HIS A 110 1.56 -13.17 -25.40
C HIS A 110 0.88 -14.01 -26.49
N GLU A 111 0.60 -15.30 -26.22
CA GLU A 111 -0.18 -16.22 -27.04
C GLU A 111 -1.20 -16.95 -26.19
N ALA A 112 -2.26 -17.48 -26.83
CA ALA A 112 -3.31 -18.19 -26.14
C ALA A 112 -2.77 -19.40 -25.35
N LEU A 113 -3.12 -19.49 -24.07
CA LEU A 113 -2.73 -20.57 -23.20
C LEU A 113 -3.55 -21.85 -23.48
N PRO A 114 -2.94 -23.03 -23.41
CA PRO A 114 -3.66 -24.31 -23.52
C PRO A 114 -4.57 -24.55 -22.31
N VAL A 115 -4.34 -23.83 -21.21
CA VAL A 115 -5.07 -23.97 -19.94
C VAL A 115 -5.40 -22.59 -19.37
N HIS A 116 -6.38 -22.53 -18.48
CA HIS A 116 -6.70 -21.31 -17.76
C HIS A 116 -5.50 -20.86 -16.89
N LEU A 117 -5.16 -19.55 -16.88
CA LEU A 117 -4.05 -18.99 -16.09
C LEU A 117 -4.05 -19.46 -14.61
N GLY A 118 -5.23 -19.69 -14.03
CA GLY A 118 -5.38 -20.23 -12.71
C GLY A 118 -4.70 -21.59 -12.50
N GLN A 119 -4.67 -22.45 -13.54
CA GLN A 119 -3.99 -23.75 -13.47
C GLN A 119 -2.48 -23.59 -13.48
N VAL A 120 -1.95 -22.63 -14.26
CA VAL A 120 -0.54 -22.25 -14.24
C VAL A 120 -0.12 -21.85 -12.83
N LEU A 121 -0.90 -20.99 -12.18
CA LEU A 121 -0.61 -20.48 -10.84
C LEU A 121 -0.79 -21.57 -9.75
N VAL A 122 -1.69 -22.54 -9.94
CA VAL A 122 -1.78 -23.73 -9.09
C VAL A 122 -0.53 -24.59 -9.24
N GLY A 123 -0.03 -24.77 -10.46
CA GLY A 123 1.23 -25.48 -10.73
C GLY A 123 2.40 -24.83 -10.02
N PHE A 124 2.55 -23.50 -10.14
CA PHE A 124 3.54 -22.70 -9.43
C PHE A 124 3.45 -22.91 -7.90
N LYS A 125 2.26 -22.76 -7.31
CA LYS A 125 2.06 -22.98 -5.86
C LYS A 125 2.47 -24.37 -5.42
N LYS A 126 2.10 -25.41 -6.19
CA LYS A 126 2.49 -26.80 -5.89
C LYS A 126 4.01 -27.00 -5.96
N GLY A 127 4.70 -26.35 -6.92
CA GLY A 127 6.17 -26.36 -7.01
C GLY A 127 6.81 -25.79 -5.76
N CYS A 128 6.39 -24.57 -5.37
CA CYS A 128 6.85 -23.91 -4.14
C CYS A 128 6.56 -24.73 -2.88
N GLU A 129 5.35 -25.28 -2.76
CA GLU A 129 4.92 -26.12 -1.64
C GLU A 129 5.83 -27.34 -1.47
N ARG A 130 6.14 -28.03 -2.56
CA ARG A 130 7.03 -29.20 -2.57
C ARG A 130 8.44 -28.83 -2.06
N LYS A 131 8.99 -27.70 -2.51
CA LYS A 131 10.30 -27.21 -2.06
C LYS A 131 10.27 -26.82 -0.58
N TRP A 132 9.24 -26.10 -0.15
CA TRP A 132 9.05 -25.72 1.25
C TRP A 132 8.97 -26.95 2.18
N ARG A 133 8.21 -27.98 1.80
CA ARG A 133 8.12 -29.24 2.56
C ARG A 133 9.46 -29.97 2.63
N ALA A 134 10.18 -30.03 1.52
CA ALA A 134 11.50 -30.63 1.48
C ALA A 134 12.50 -29.95 2.42
N MET A 135 12.49 -28.60 2.46
CA MET A 135 13.34 -27.81 3.37
C MET A 135 13.01 -28.03 4.86
N ASN A 136 11.76 -28.35 5.18
CA ASN A 136 11.31 -28.54 6.56
C ASN A 136 11.25 -30.02 6.98
N GLY A 137 11.74 -30.97 6.17
CA GLY A 137 11.71 -32.39 6.47
C GLY A 137 10.27 -32.97 6.55
N ILE A 138 9.27 -32.26 6.00
CA ILE A 138 7.88 -32.72 6.01
C ILE A 138 7.68 -33.70 4.86
N ALA A 139 7.45 -34.96 5.18
CA ALA A 139 7.19 -36.00 4.19
C ALA A 139 6.01 -35.63 3.27
N ALA A 140 6.13 -35.93 1.97
CA ALA A 140 5.05 -35.75 1.03
C ALA A 140 3.83 -36.57 1.47
N VAL A 141 2.71 -35.93 1.78
CA VAL A 141 1.44 -36.62 2.01
C VAL A 141 1.03 -37.26 0.69
N GLN A 142 1.11 -38.57 0.60
CA GLN A 142 0.51 -39.32 -0.51
C GLN A 142 -1.01 -39.07 -0.47
N PRO A 143 -1.65 -38.80 -1.61
CA PRO A 143 -3.10 -38.69 -1.63
C PRO A 143 -3.71 -40.01 -1.23
N GLN A 144 -4.33 -40.05 -0.05
CA GLN A 144 -5.13 -41.20 0.32
C GLN A 144 -6.41 -41.24 -0.51
N PRO A 145 -6.83 -42.43 -0.98
CA PRO A 145 -8.12 -42.55 -1.65
C PRO A 145 -9.24 -42.20 -0.65
N THR A 146 -10.17 -41.39 -1.08
CA THR A 146 -11.36 -40.98 -0.32
C THR A 146 -12.18 -42.20 0.07
N ILE A 147 -12.11 -42.63 1.33
CA ILE A 147 -13.09 -43.52 1.93
C ILE A 147 -14.12 -42.61 2.64
N ASN A 148 -15.34 -42.64 2.10
CA ASN A 148 -16.50 -42.07 2.78
C ASN A 148 -16.80 -42.90 4.04
N THR A 149 -16.66 -42.28 5.21
CA THR A 149 -17.28 -42.83 6.43
C THR A 149 -17.73 -41.66 7.31
N SER A 150 -19.02 -41.58 7.48
CA SER A 150 -19.74 -40.75 8.43
C SER A 150 -19.39 -41.18 9.87
N GLN A 151 -18.78 -40.27 10.67
CA GLN A 151 -18.80 -40.35 12.12
C GLN A 151 -18.80 -38.94 12.75
N THR A 152 -19.62 -38.85 13.78
CA THR A 152 -20.00 -37.68 14.60
C THR A 152 -18.84 -37.17 15.46
N PRO A 153 -18.75 -35.83 15.73
CA PRO A 153 -17.65 -35.24 16.52
C PRO A 153 -17.84 -35.45 18.03
N GLN A 154 -16.75 -35.82 18.72
CA GLN A 154 -16.64 -35.68 20.18
C GLN A 154 -15.88 -34.39 20.54
N GLU A 155 -16.34 -33.75 21.63
CA GLU A 155 -15.82 -32.50 22.18
C GLU A 155 -14.41 -32.64 22.79
N PRO A 156 -13.55 -31.60 22.72
CA PRO A 156 -12.25 -31.59 23.40
C PRO A 156 -12.33 -30.98 24.80
N GLN A 157 -11.74 -31.66 25.76
CA GLN A 157 -11.50 -31.21 27.13
C GLN A 157 -10.36 -30.17 27.20
N PHE A 158 -10.62 -29.08 27.94
CA PHE A 158 -9.64 -28.04 28.25
C PHE A 158 -8.63 -28.49 29.31
N SER A 159 -7.36 -28.22 29.09
CA SER A 159 -6.33 -28.23 30.13
C SER A 159 -5.47 -26.94 30.02
N LEU A 160 -5.42 -26.21 31.14
CA LEU A 160 -4.62 -24.99 31.32
C LEU A 160 -3.15 -25.30 31.56
N HIS A 161 -2.23 -24.69 30.82
CA HIS A 161 -0.82 -24.61 31.21
C HIS A 161 -0.19 -23.25 30.97
N VAL A 162 0.56 -22.79 31.95
CA VAL A 162 1.19 -21.46 32.14
C VAL A 162 2.52 -21.37 31.37
N PRO A 163 2.94 -20.18 30.86
CA PRO A 163 4.05 -20.04 29.92
C PRO A 163 5.42 -19.97 30.57
N ARG A 164 6.42 -20.65 30.00
CA ARG A 164 7.85 -20.34 30.19
C ARG A 164 8.38 -19.60 28.97
N GLN A 165 9.06 -18.49 29.23
CA GLN A 165 9.77 -17.68 28.25
C GLN A 165 10.95 -18.45 27.66
N ALA A 166 10.98 -18.56 26.35
CA ALA A 166 12.17 -18.71 25.51
C ALA A 166 11.76 -18.22 24.12
N GLU A 167 12.53 -17.33 23.54
CA GLU A 167 12.36 -16.87 22.15
C GLU A 167 12.52 -18.06 21.21
N ALA A 168 11.44 -18.73 20.93
CA ALA A 168 11.36 -19.78 19.92
C ALA A 168 10.92 -19.13 18.62
N LEU A 169 11.70 -19.34 17.56
CA LEU A 169 11.25 -19.19 16.16
C LEU A 169 9.82 -19.74 16.04
N PRO A 170 8.91 -19.04 15.34
CA PRO A 170 7.52 -19.48 15.23
C PRO A 170 7.50 -20.95 14.77
N GLN A 171 6.82 -21.78 15.54
CA GLN A 171 6.72 -23.22 15.26
C GLN A 171 6.04 -23.40 13.90
N LEU A 172 6.84 -23.68 12.87
CA LEU A 172 6.44 -23.93 11.49
C LEU A 172 5.54 -25.18 11.31
N SER A 173 5.29 -25.91 12.39
CA SER A 173 4.58 -27.19 12.37
C SER A 173 3.05 -27.11 12.23
N GLN A 174 2.45 -25.91 12.24
CA GLN A 174 0.98 -25.76 12.18
C GLN A 174 0.45 -25.36 10.80
N HIS A 175 1.30 -24.99 9.84
CA HIS A 175 0.83 -24.58 8.53
C HIS A 175 0.75 -25.78 7.57
N SER A 176 -0.44 -26.08 7.12
CA SER A 176 -0.66 -27.14 6.11
C SER A 176 -0.27 -26.70 4.70
N ARG A 177 -0.02 -25.38 4.48
CA ARG A 177 0.22 -24.77 3.18
C ARG A 177 1.23 -23.62 3.30
N LEU A 178 2.00 -23.41 2.24
CA LEU A 178 2.89 -22.26 2.13
C LEU A 178 2.11 -20.98 1.79
N PHE A 179 1.22 -21.05 0.81
CA PHE A 179 0.43 -19.89 0.37
C PHE A 179 -1.03 -20.01 0.79
N ALA A 180 -1.62 -18.89 1.16
CA ALA A 180 -3.05 -18.75 1.39
C ALA A 180 -3.88 -19.22 0.18
N LEU A 181 -5.14 -19.57 0.44
CA LEU A 181 -6.07 -19.98 -0.61
C LEU A 181 -6.32 -18.84 -1.60
N GLY A 182 -6.31 -19.18 -2.87
CA GLY A 182 -6.54 -18.21 -3.95
C GLY A 182 -5.32 -17.34 -4.24
N TYR A 183 -5.55 -16.28 -4.98
CA TYR A 183 -4.64 -15.20 -5.30
C TYR A 183 -5.49 -14.01 -5.79
N ASN A 184 -4.92 -12.82 -5.74
CA ASN A 184 -5.53 -11.64 -6.34
C ASN A 184 -4.88 -11.39 -7.70
N ASP A 185 -5.68 -11.03 -8.69
CA ASP A 185 -5.23 -10.65 -10.01
C ASP A 185 -5.83 -9.31 -10.44
N LEU A 186 -5.05 -8.58 -11.22
CA LEU A 186 -5.45 -7.34 -11.88
C LEU A 186 -5.01 -7.41 -13.33
N VAL A 187 -5.97 -7.24 -14.25
CA VAL A 187 -5.68 -7.12 -15.68
C VAL A 187 -5.15 -5.72 -15.98
N LEU A 188 -3.94 -5.62 -16.52
CA LEU A 188 -3.34 -4.37 -16.96
C LEU A 188 -3.80 -4.09 -18.41
N LYS A 189 -4.40 -2.92 -18.61
CA LYS A 189 -5.09 -2.58 -19.86
C LYS A 189 -4.16 -2.06 -20.95
N ASN A 190 -3.05 -1.44 -20.54
CA ASN A 190 -2.11 -0.77 -21.44
C ASN A 190 -0.69 -0.70 -20.84
N TYR A 191 0.25 -0.22 -21.63
CA TYR A 191 1.65 -0.10 -21.25
C TYR A 191 1.89 0.90 -20.11
N ASP A 192 1.11 1.98 -20.03
CA ASP A 192 1.24 2.98 -18.96
C ASP A 192 0.85 2.39 -17.60
N GLU A 193 -0.20 1.56 -17.56
CA GLU A 193 -0.55 0.80 -16.35
C GLU A 193 0.57 -0.17 -15.96
N PHE A 194 1.18 -0.85 -16.93
CA PHE A 194 2.32 -1.73 -16.67
C PHE A 194 3.49 -0.96 -16.04
N ILE A 195 3.93 0.15 -16.62
CA ILE A 195 5.03 0.96 -16.08
C ILE A 195 4.70 1.44 -14.66
N LYS A 196 3.48 1.93 -14.44
CA LYS A 196 3.01 2.37 -13.12
C LYS A 196 3.09 1.25 -12.08
N TRP A 197 2.58 0.06 -12.42
CA TRP A 197 2.58 -1.07 -11.48
C TRP A 197 3.97 -1.66 -11.30
N LYS A 198 4.78 -1.76 -12.35
CA LYS A 198 6.18 -2.21 -12.25
C LYS A 198 6.96 -1.33 -11.28
N ARG A 199 6.85 0.00 -11.41
CA ARG A 199 7.48 0.94 -10.49
C ARG A 199 6.99 0.75 -9.05
N TYR A 200 5.68 0.63 -8.85
CA TYR A 200 5.10 0.37 -7.54
C TYR A 200 5.65 -0.91 -6.90
N LEU A 201 5.79 -1.99 -7.67
CA LEU A 201 6.32 -3.26 -7.18
C LEU A 201 7.80 -3.13 -6.75
N ILE A 202 8.62 -2.52 -7.58
CA ILE A 202 10.05 -2.29 -7.28
C ILE A 202 10.23 -1.44 -6.02
N GLU A 203 9.36 -0.44 -5.81
CA GLU A 203 9.39 0.44 -4.63
C GLU A 203 8.85 -0.23 -3.34
N ASN A 204 8.25 -1.42 -3.39
CA ASN A 204 7.62 -2.04 -2.22
C ASN A 204 8.56 -2.27 -1.03
N PRO A 205 9.81 -2.77 -1.18
CA PRO A 205 10.74 -2.88 -0.06
C PRO A 205 11.02 -1.53 0.61
N TYR A 206 11.28 -0.50 -0.18
CA TYR A 206 11.47 0.88 0.30
C TYR A 206 10.23 1.39 1.07
N ARG A 207 9.04 1.19 0.50
CA ARG A 207 7.78 1.58 1.15
C ARG A 207 7.55 0.84 2.48
N LEU A 208 7.97 -0.43 2.58
CA LEU A 208 7.88 -1.19 3.82
C LEU A 208 8.89 -0.67 4.86
N ALA A 209 10.13 -0.38 4.44
CA ALA A 209 11.14 0.22 5.31
C ALA A 209 10.68 1.56 5.89
N LEU A 210 10.11 2.45 5.05
CA LEU A 210 9.52 3.71 5.50
C LEU A 210 8.35 3.51 6.49
N LYS A 211 7.48 2.53 6.25
CA LYS A 211 6.36 2.22 7.18
C LYS A 211 6.86 1.79 8.56
N ARG A 212 7.98 1.08 8.60
CA ARG A 212 8.61 0.64 9.85
C ARG A 212 9.33 1.77 10.57
N ALA A 213 10.01 2.64 9.82
CA ALA A 213 10.80 3.74 10.37
C ALA A 213 9.93 4.92 10.87
N ARG A 214 8.81 5.20 10.21
CA ARG A 214 7.96 6.36 10.49
C ARG A 214 6.47 5.99 10.54
N PRO A 215 6.07 5.04 11.41
CA PRO A 215 4.67 4.62 11.51
C PRO A 215 3.74 5.77 11.93
N GLU A 216 4.22 6.73 12.71
CA GLU A 216 3.48 7.89 13.21
C GLU A 216 3.07 8.86 12.09
N TYR A 217 3.85 8.95 11.00
CA TYR A 217 3.53 9.79 9.86
C TYR A 217 2.51 9.15 8.89
N LEU A 218 2.22 7.87 9.07
CA LEU A 218 1.35 7.11 8.19
C LEU A 218 0.05 6.64 8.88
N ARG A 219 -0.12 7.02 10.16
CA ARG A 219 -1.34 6.78 10.93
C ARG A 219 -2.18 8.03 10.96
N VAL A 220 -3.47 7.89 10.65
CA VAL A 220 -4.44 8.97 10.83
C VAL A 220 -4.59 9.25 12.33
N LYS A 221 -4.54 10.51 12.68
CA LYS A 221 -4.85 11.05 14.00
C LYS A 221 -6.24 11.65 13.92
N GLU A 222 -7.11 11.23 14.81
CA GLU A 222 -8.48 11.71 14.92
C GLU A 222 -8.57 12.80 16.00
N SER A 223 -9.56 13.66 15.86
CA SER A 223 -9.91 14.69 16.87
C SER A 223 -8.74 15.56 17.33
N VAL A 224 -7.88 15.95 16.38
CA VAL A 224 -6.77 16.86 16.66
C VAL A 224 -7.29 18.30 16.64
N ASP A 225 -7.06 19.05 17.72
CA ASP A 225 -7.35 20.50 17.73
C ASP A 225 -6.32 21.25 16.87
N ILE A 226 -6.80 21.95 15.88
CA ILE A 226 -5.99 22.83 15.01
C ILE A 226 -6.67 24.20 14.95
N CYS A 227 -6.10 25.17 15.61
CA CYS A 227 -6.63 26.54 15.67
C CYS A 227 -8.11 26.58 16.12
N GLY A 228 -8.46 25.80 17.17
CA GLY A 228 -9.81 25.73 17.70
C GLY A 228 -10.81 24.93 16.86
N ARG A 229 -10.33 24.13 15.91
CA ARG A 229 -11.15 23.24 15.05
C ARG A 229 -10.70 21.79 15.21
N THR A 230 -11.66 20.91 15.42
CA THR A 230 -11.40 19.47 15.45
C THR A 230 -11.12 18.97 14.03
N CYS A 231 -9.94 18.41 13.80
CA CYS A 231 -9.49 17.93 12.50
C CYS A 231 -9.08 16.46 12.55
N THR A 232 -9.12 15.80 11.41
CA THR A 232 -8.38 14.57 11.15
C THR A 232 -7.07 14.91 10.44
N ALA A 233 -5.98 14.19 10.78
CA ALA A 233 -4.65 14.49 10.26
C ALA A 233 -3.84 13.23 9.93
N VAL A 234 -3.01 13.29 8.89
CA VAL A 234 -1.99 12.27 8.59
C VAL A 234 -0.77 12.92 7.98
N GLY A 235 0.41 12.52 8.43
CA GLY A 235 1.69 13.10 8.02
C GLY A 235 2.46 13.71 9.19
N ASN A 236 3.36 14.62 8.88
CA ASN A 236 4.23 15.23 9.86
C ASN A 236 3.55 16.42 10.56
N MET A 237 3.09 16.21 11.78
CA MET A 237 2.45 17.25 12.61
C MET A 237 3.40 18.38 13.00
N THR A 238 4.73 18.16 13.01
CA THR A 238 5.69 19.22 13.39
C THR A 238 5.72 20.38 12.39
N LEU A 239 5.19 20.19 11.17
CA LEU A 239 5.04 21.26 10.18
C LEU A 239 4.11 22.39 10.68
N LEU A 240 3.19 22.10 11.61
CA LEU A 240 2.34 23.11 12.24
C LEU A 240 3.14 24.04 13.17
N SER A 241 4.25 23.57 13.72
CA SER A 241 5.13 24.35 14.59
C SER A 241 6.23 25.06 13.82
N ALA A 242 6.26 24.97 12.49
CA ALA A 242 7.26 25.67 11.68
C ALA A 242 7.16 27.20 11.89
N PRO A 243 8.29 27.91 12.05
CA PRO A 243 8.29 29.35 12.35
C PRO A 243 7.75 30.19 11.21
N LYS A 244 7.87 29.71 9.97
CA LYS A 244 7.39 30.39 8.76
C LYS A 244 6.43 29.50 8.00
N LYS A 245 5.15 29.87 7.99
CA LYS A 245 4.10 29.22 7.22
C LYS A 245 3.48 30.26 6.30
N LEU A 246 3.30 29.94 5.03
CA LEU A 246 2.75 30.84 4.03
C LEU A 246 1.50 30.23 3.42
N ARG A 247 0.40 30.96 3.52
CA ARG A 247 -0.82 30.58 2.84
C ARG A 247 -0.67 30.78 1.34
N VAL A 248 -0.98 29.75 0.57
CA VAL A 248 -1.13 29.85 -0.88
C VAL A 248 -2.58 30.12 -1.19
N ARG A 249 -2.89 31.37 -1.60
CA ARG A 249 -4.23 31.79 -2.04
C ARG A 249 -4.10 32.59 -3.32
N ILE A 250 -4.64 32.04 -4.41
CA ILE A 250 -4.52 32.60 -5.74
C ILE A 250 -5.90 32.74 -6.37
N SER A 251 -6.22 33.94 -6.87
CA SER A 251 -7.47 34.20 -7.56
C SER A 251 -7.61 33.33 -8.81
N ARG A 252 -8.85 32.95 -9.14
CA ARG A 252 -9.15 32.25 -10.41
C ARG A 252 -8.91 33.11 -11.63
N SER A 253 -9.01 34.44 -11.47
CA SER A 253 -8.84 35.45 -12.52
C SER A 253 -7.47 36.11 -12.49
N ILE A 254 -6.46 35.49 -11.88
CA ILE A 254 -5.10 36.06 -11.85
C ILE A 254 -4.51 36.10 -13.27
N ASP A 255 -3.81 37.19 -13.58
CA ASP A 255 -3.02 37.27 -14.79
C ASP A 255 -1.91 36.22 -14.81
N PRO A 256 -1.64 35.55 -15.96
CA PRO A 256 -0.62 34.50 -16.04
C PRO A 256 0.78 34.94 -15.62
N ALA A 257 1.21 36.15 -15.97
CA ALA A 257 2.52 36.67 -15.58
C ALA A 257 2.62 36.91 -14.07
N LEU A 258 1.54 37.41 -13.45
CA LEU A 258 1.46 37.58 -12.00
C LEU A 258 1.40 36.23 -11.29
N LEU A 259 0.76 35.21 -11.89
CA LEU A 259 0.78 33.86 -11.35
C LEU A 259 2.20 33.26 -11.31
N ASP A 260 2.97 33.44 -12.39
CA ASP A 260 4.34 32.96 -12.44
C ASP A 260 5.26 33.67 -11.44
N GLN A 261 5.09 34.96 -11.26
CA GLN A 261 5.82 35.74 -10.23
C GLN A 261 5.48 35.26 -8.82
N GLU A 262 4.20 35.11 -8.51
CA GLU A 262 3.76 34.64 -7.19
C GLU A 262 4.20 33.20 -6.92
N LYS A 263 4.14 32.32 -7.92
CA LYS A 263 4.67 30.97 -7.86
C LYS A 263 6.16 30.97 -7.56
N ALA A 264 6.95 31.76 -8.29
CA ALA A 264 8.39 31.87 -8.05
C ALA A 264 8.70 32.36 -6.64
N ARG A 265 7.96 33.38 -6.15
CA ARG A 265 8.09 33.91 -4.78
C ARG A 265 7.82 32.85 -3.72
N LEU A 266 6.70 32.10 -3.86
CA LEU A 266 6.28 31.08 -2.89
C LEU A 266 7.26 29.90 -2.88
N LEU A 267 7.69 29.43 -4.05
CA LEU A 267 8.67 28.34 -4.15
C LEU A 267 10.02 28.75 -3.56
N SER A 268 10.50 29.99 -3.85
CA SER A 268 11.71 30.52 -3.23
C SER A 268 11.61 30.56 -1.71
N ALA A 269 10.49 31.03 -1.17
CA ALA A 269 10.27 31.03 0.28
C ALA A 269 10.26 29.62 0.88
N ALA A 270 9.67 28.64 0.18
CA ALA A 270 9.62 27.25 0.63
C ALA A 270 11.00 26.57 0.58
N ARG A 271 11.82 26.87 -0.43
CA ARG A 271 13.24 26.43 -0.48
C ARG A 271 14.06 27.00 0.68
N ASN A 272 13.67 28.19 1.18
CA ASN A 272 14.25 28.82 2.37
C ASN A 272 13.55 28.43 3.68
N GLY A 273 12.88 27.26 3.72
CA GLY A 273 12.33 26.66 4.93
C GLY A 273 10.91 27.07 5.32
N ALA A 274 10.20 27.83 4.47
CA ALA A 274 8.78 28.11 4.72
C ALA A 274 7.92 26.89 4.37
N VAL A 275 6.88 26.62 5.17
CA VAL A 275 5.87 25.60 4.87
C VAL A 275 4.71 26.25 4.12
N LEU A 276 4.37 25.72 2.94
CA LEU A 276 3.21 26.21 2.18
C LEU A 276 1.92 25.53 2.66
N VAL A 277 0.88 26.34 2.87
CA VAL A 277 -0.42 25.90 3.40
C VAL A 277 -1.52 26.22 2.39
N SER A 278 -2.26 25.24 1.90
CA SER A 278 -3.39 25.46 0.98
C SER A 278 -4.36 24.28 0.92
N ALA A 279 -5.60 24.56 0.55
CA ALA A 279 -6.57 23.57 0.11
C ALA A 279 -6.45 23.25 -1.40
N ALA A 280 -5.61 23.99 -2.14
CA ALA A 280 -5.42 23.84 -3.58
C ALA A 280 -6.75 23.87 -4.37
N ILE A 281 -7.59 24.87 -4.10
CA ILE A 281 -8.94 24.98 -4.68
C ILE A 281 -8.88 25.56 -6.09
N SER A 282 -8.21 26.72 -6.23
CA SER A 282 -8.08 27.40 -7.53
C SER A 282 -7.06 26.72 -8.45
N PRO A 283 -7.15 26.92 -9.79
CA PRO A 283 -6.13 26.41 -10.71
C PRO A 283 -4.72 26.90 -10.37
N GLY A 284 -4.56 28.18 -10.02
CA GLY A 284 -3.26 28.75 -9.63
C GLY A 284 -2.70 28.13 -8.35
N GLU A 285 -3.54 27.94 -7.30
CA GLU A 285 -3.13 27.24 -6.09
C GLU A 285 -2.66 25.80 -6.39
N LYS A 286 -3.39 25.06 -7.24
CA LYS A 286 -3.01 23.73 -7.67
C LYS A 286 -1.65 23.70 -8.36
N GLN A 287 -1.37 24.67 -9.23
CA GLN A 287 -0.08 24.78 -9.92
C GLN A 287 1.07 25.01 -8.94
N VAL A 288 0.93 25.96 -8.00
CA VAL A 288 1.95 26.23 -6.98
C VAL A 288 2.17 25.03 -6.09
N MET A 289 1.09 24.45 -5.54
CA MET A 289 1.19 23.31 -4.63
C MET A 289 1.75 22.07 -5.32
N ARG A 290 1.43 21.84 -6.60
CA ARG A 290 2.00 20.74 -7.39
C ARG A 290 3.49 20.95 -7.66
N ALA A 291 3.90 22.17 -8.02
CA ALA A 291 5.30 22.48 -8.22
C ALA A 291 6.12 22.27 -6.94
N ALA A 292 5.64 22.81 -5.82
CA ALA A 292 6.27 22.61 -4.52
C ALA A 292 6.33 21.13 -4.10
N PHE A 293 5.27 20.37 -4.38
CA PHE A 293 5.24 18.93 -4.10
C PHE A 293 6.29 18.18 -4.92
N ASN A 294 6.41 18.48 -6.21
CA ASN A 294 7.39 17.85 -7.12
C ASN A 294 8.84 18.20 -6.75
N GLU A 295 9.08 19.42 -6.25
CA GLU A 295 10.39 19.83 -5.73
C GLU A 295 10.71 19.25 -4.33
N GLY A 296 9.80 18.51 -3.72
CA GLY A 296 10.03 17.93 -2.41
C GLY A 296 9.91 18.89 -1.23
N LEU A 297 9.31 20.06 -1.43
CA LEU A 297 9.20 21.13 -0.44
C LEU A 297 8.15 20.80 0.65
N PRO A 298 8.25 21.41 1.85
CA PRO A 298 7.33 21.12 2.95
C PRO A 298 5.94 21.74 2.73
N LEU A 299 4.90 20.92 2.91
CA LEU A 299 3.50 21.28 2.59
C LEU A 299 2.53 20.87 3.69
N ILE A 300 1.52 21.72 3.92
CA ILE A 300 0.29 21.38 4.61
C ILE A 300 -0.86 21.49 3.59
N ILE A 301 -1.53 20.38 3.32
CA ILE A 301 -2.66 20.34 2.37
C ILE A 301 -3.95 20.10 3.15
N LEU A 302 -4.90 21.00 2.96
CA LEU A 302 -6.22 20.91 3.56
C LEU A 302 -7.17 20.16 2.62
N LEU A 303 -7.91 19.19 3.17
CA LEU A 303 -8.78 18.31 2.42
C LEU A 303 -10.25 18.61 2.71
N GLU A 304 -11.08 18.49 1.68
CA GLU A 304 -12.53 18.66 1.75
C GLU A 304 -13.27 17.46 2.39
N ASN A 305 -12.59 16.36 2.58
CA ASN A 305 -13.12 15.14 3.19
C ASN A 305 -12.25 14.69 4.35
N GLY A 306 -12.87 14.24 5.43
CA GLY A 306 -12.19 13.66 6.57
C GLY A 306 -11.41 12.39 6.21
N LEU A 307 -10.45 12.05 7.04
CA LEU A 307 -9.62 10.88 6.88
C LEU A 307 -10.14 9.74 7.75
N HIS A 308 -10.39 8.57 7.14
CA HIS A 308 -10.80 7.39 7.90
C HIS A 308 -9.61 6.88 8.76
N PRO A 309 -9.82 6.43 10.02
CA PRO A 309 -8.75 5.99 10.94
C PRO A 309 -7.79 4.93 10.37
N LEU A 310 -8.32 4.04 9.53
CA LEU A 310 -7.55 2.98 8.88
C LEU A 310 -6.97 3.40 7.51
N GLN A 311 -7.31 4.59 7.02
CA GLN A 311 -6.81 5.10 5.75
C GLN A 311 -5.31 5.37 5.85
N LYS A 312 -4.60 5.08 4.77
CA LYS A 312 -3.19 5.46 4.61
C LYS A 312 -3.05 6.33 3.38
N PRO A 313 -2.16 7.30 3.40
CA PRO A 313 -1.82 8.03 2.19
C PRO A 313 -1.41 7.05 1.10
N SER A 314 -1.76 7.35 -0.14
CA SER A 314 -1.45 6.50 -1.30
C SER A 314 -0.55 7.22 -2.30
N GLY A 315 0.07 6.48 -3.21
CA GLY A 315 0.91 7.02 -4.28
C GLY A 315 2.05 7.89 -3.75
N GLU A 316 2.25 9.03 -4.38
CA GLU A 316 3.30 10.01 -4.04
C GLU A 316 3.09 10.67 -2.66
N ARG A 317 1.83 10.84 -2.23
CA ARG A 317 1.51 11.37 -0.90
C ARG A 317 2.01 10.47 0.23
N PHE A 318 2.01 9.14 0.01
CA PHE A 318 2.58 8.21 0.97
C PHE A 318 4.06 8.50 1.21
N LEU A 319 4.84 8.65 0.14
CA LEU A 319 6.27 8.95 0.24
C LEU A 319 6.50 10.31 0.88
N ALA A 320 5.74 11.33 0.48
CA ALA A 320 5.85 12.68 1.02
C ALA A 320 5.54 12.75 2.53
N CYS A 321 4.51 12.01 3.01
CA CYS A 321 4.23 11.88 4.45
C CYS A 321 5.38 11.16 5.17
N ALA A 322 5.81 10.00 4.65
CA ALA A 322 6.87 9.20 5.25
C ALA A 322 8.21 9.94 5.33
N GLN A 323 8.50 10.80 4.33
CA GLN A 323 9.67 11.68 4.32
C GLN A 323 9.53 12.88 5.29
N GLY A 324 8.36 13.07 5.90
CA GLY A 324 8.11 14.13 6.86
C GLY A 324 7.87 15.52 6.25
N ARG A 325 7.73 15.62 4.93
CA ARG A 325 7.52 16.89 4.21
C ARG A 325 6.06 17.21 3.90
N LEU A 326 5.12 16.33 4.26
CA LEU A 326 3.70 16.53 3.99
C LEU A 326 2.86 16.28 5.24
N LEU A 327 1.91 17.16 5.47
CA LEU A 327 0.80 17.01 6.39
C LEU A 327 -0.51 17.18 5.63
N LEU A 328 -1.41 16.21 5.74
CA LEU A 328 -2.78 16.27 5.25
C LEU A 328 -3.71 16.49 6.43
N LEU A 329 -4.58 17.49 6.34
CA LEU A 329 -5.55 17.86 7.38
C LEU A 329 -6.94 17.97 6.78
N SER A 330 -7.97 17.55 7.55
CA SER A 330 -9.35 17.88 7.23
C SER A 330 -10.13 18.29 8.46
N PRO A 331 -10.86 19.43 8.42
CA PRO A 331 -11.80 19.85 9.46
C PRO A 331 -13.18 19.21 9.28
N PHE A 332 -13.37 18.32 8.32
CA PHE A 332 -14.65 17.72 8.01
C PHE A 332 -14.73 16.26 8.47
N PRO A 333 -15.94 15.73 8.73
CA PRO A 333 -16.12 14.31 8.92
C PRO A 333 -15.81 13.52 7.65
N GLN A 334 -15.41 12.27 7.80
CA GLN A 334 -15.20 11.38 6.67
C GLN A 334 -16.54 10.92 6.08
N HIS A 335 -16.65 10.93 4.75
CA HIS A 335 -17.77 10.40 3.99
C HIS A 335 -17.28 9.64 2.75
N ASN A 336 -18.11 8.70 2.29
CA ASN A 336 -17.81 7.88 1.10
C ASN A 336 -18.49 8.41 -0.17
N GLU A 337 -19.42 9.35 -0.02
CA GLU A 337 -20.14 9.95 -1.13
C GLU A 337 -19.29 11.03 -1.82
N ARG A 338 -19.50 11.20 -3.12
CA ARG A 338 -18.92 12.31 -3.86
C ARG A 338 -19.73 13.57 -3.60
N ILE A 339 -19.24 14.43 -2.72
CA ILE A 339 -19.88 15.71 -2.40
C ILE A 339 -19.30 16.80 -3.32
N LEU A 340 -20.18 17.66 -3.81
CA LEU A 340 -19.77 18.87 -4.54
C LEU A 340 -19.12 19.86 -3.55
N ILE A 341 -17.97 20.41 -3.93
CA ILE A 341 -17.29 21.44 -3.15
C ILE A 341 -18.11 22.72 -3.21
N THR A 342 -18.76 23.06 -2.10
CA THR A 342 -19.56 24.29 -1.97
C THR A 342 -18.69 25.49 -1.59
N ARG A 343 -19.24 26.69 -1.71
CA ARG A 343 -18.61 27.93 -1.26
C ARG A 343 -18.27 27.87 0.24
N ALA A 344 -19.16 27.35 1.07
CA ALA A 344 -18.95 27.20 2.51
C ALA A 344 -17.75 26.29 2.83
N VAL A 345 -17.59 25.17 2.12
CA VAL A 345 -16.41 24.29 2.24
C VAL A 345 -15.13 25.06 1.88
N CYS A 346 -15.15 25.83 0.77
CA CYS A 346 -14.01 26.63 0.37
C CYS A 346 -13.63 27.70 1.42
N GLU A 347 -14.63 28.37 2.00
CA GLU A 347 -14.44 29.40 3.03
C GLU A 347 -13.87 28.77 4.32
N THR A 348 -14.38 27.62 4.75
CA THR A 348 -13.86 26.88 5.90
C THR A 348 -12.39 26.50 5.71
N LEU A 349 -12.03 25.92 4.57
CA LEU A 349 -10.66 25.54 4.26
C LEU A 349 -9.73 26.75 4.16
N ASN A 350 -10.15 27.80 3.51
CA ASN A 350 -9.38 29.05 3.39
C ASN A 350 -9.19 29.74 4.75
N GLY A 351 -10.20 29.70 5.62
CA GLY A 351 -10.10 30.20 7.00
C GLY A 351 -9.09 29.38 7.80
N LEU A 352 -9.15 28.05 7.75
CA LEU A 352 -8.18 27.20 8.43
C LEU A 352 -6.75 27.43 7.90
N ALA A 353 -6.57 27.59 6.57
CA ALA A 353 -5.26 27.93 6.00
C ALA A 353 -4.72 29.26 6.51
N TRP A 354 -5.60 30.27 6.68
CA TRP A 354 -5.27 31.57 7.27
C TRP A 354 -4.82 31.43 8.71
N ASP A 355 -5.60 30.73 9.54
CA ASP A 355 -5.31 30.53 10.94
C ASP A 355 -3.97 29.79 11.15
N ILE A 356 -3.72 28.70 10.40
CA ILE A 356 -2.47 27.93 10.44
C ILE A 356 -1.26 28.79 10.04
N SER A 357 -1.42 29.71 9.06
CA SER A 357 -0.32 30.58 8.61
C SER A 357 -0.08 31.79 9.52
N GLY A 358 -0.87 31.94 10.59
CA GLY A 358 -0.76 33.08 11.54
C GLY A 358 -1.21 34.39 10.91
N GLY A 359 -2.22 34.37 10.04
CA GLY A 359 -2.76 35.57 9.39
C GLY A 359 -1.86 36.15 8.30
N ARG A 360 -1.01 35.36 7.69
CA ARG A 360 -0.01 35.78 6.68
C ARG A 360 -0.22 35.14 5.33
#